data_c1aa1a2f6324d8281572f135ec956a49
#
_entry.id   c1aa1a2f6324d8281572f135ec956a49
#
_cell.length_a   1.000
_cell.length_b   1.000
_cell.length_c   1.000
_cell.angle_alpha   90.00
_cell.angle_beta   90.00
_cell.angle_gamma   90.00
#
_symmetry.space_group_name_H-M   'P 1'
#
loop_
_entity.id
_entity.type
_entity.pdbx_description
1 polymer ?
#
loop_
_entity_poly.entity_id
_entity_poly.type
_entity_poly.pdbx_seq_one_letter_code
_entity_poly.pdbx_strand_id
1 'polypeptide(L)'
;LFRSDSVDMLNNKSIGIGTAVDRESTDELIKKMGAGGFMAEYPEYSNIMELADALLQGQIDAAIMKTSSIEMIDEMGDFTGFASDVKLIYSGEFTIKVATTEENVTDNYLSSDDVINVYISGIDSRGGINEVSRSDVNIIMSINKKTHNILMINTPRDYYVPLSISNGVRDKLTHAGVYGIECSRNTLEMLYGIQIDYYVKVNFSGFEKIIDSLGGVDVTLDYSATLSQAGNLTVHNGVNHFNGEQALAFARERYAYSDGDRQRGRNQMMIMEAAIKKACSPAIISNYTSVLSEVSKNVITDMSYDFIADLAQTQLNDMAAWNITQISVTGVGSYSSTTYSMP
;
A
#
# COMPACT_ATOMS: atom_id res chain seq x y z
N LEU A 1 -28.98 -14.31 -8.08
CA LEU A 1 -29.86 -13.29 -7.50
C LEU A 1 -29.90 -11.98 -8.30
N PHE A 2 -29.12 -11.87 -9.39
CA PHE A 2 -28.98 -10.63 -10.15
C PHE A 2 -29.98 -10.62 -11.30
N ARG A 3 -30.85 -9.61 -11.29
CA ARG A 3 -32.02 -9.53 -12.16
C ARG A 3 -31.85 -8.51 -13.30
N SER A 4 -30.71 -7.82 -13.37
CA SER A 4 -30.48 -6.77 -14.37
C SER A 4 -29.31 -7.14 -15.26
N ASP A 5 -29.49 -7.14 -16.56
CA ASP A 5 -28.48 -7.45 -17.59
C ASP A 5 -27.99 -6.20 -18.33
N SER A 6 -28.60 -5.05 -18.08
CA SER A 6 -28.23 -3.77 -18.67
C SER A 6 -28.57 -2.60 -17.76
N VAL A 7 -27.94 -1.44 -17.99
CA VAL A 7 -28.20 -0.19 -17.27
C VAL A 7 -29.66 0.23 -17.36
N ASP A 8 -30.31 0.04 -18.52
CA ASP A 8 -31.71 0.43 -18.77
C ASP A 8 -32.68 -0.27 -17.80
N MET A 9 -32.35 -1.50 -17.36
CA MET A 9 -33.13 -2.25 -16.39
C MET A 9 -33.06 -1.69 -14.96
N LEU A 10 -32.11 -0.81 -14.71
CA LEU A 10 -31.94 -0.10 -13.42
C LEU A 10 -32.75 1.21 -13.37
N ASN A 11 -33.44 1.58 -14.43
CA ASN A 11 -34.27 2.78 -14.45
C ASN A 11 -35.38 2.69 -13.41
N ASN A 12 -35.55 3.73 -12.58
CA ASN A 12 -36.44 3.78 -11.43
C ASN A 12 -36.15 2.74 -10.34
N LYS A 13 -34.87 2.33 -10.21
CA LYS A 13 -34.36 1.39 -9.22
C LYS A 13 -33.51 2.10 -8.19
N SER A 14 -33.15 1.35 -7.13
CA SER A 14 -32.29 1.82 -6.05
C SER A 14 -30.84 1.43 -6.33
N ILE A 15 -29.96 2.43 -6.47
CA ILE A 15 -28.52 2.26 -6.72
C ILE A 15 -27.74 2.85 -5.54
N GLY A 16 -27.14 1.98 -4.73
CA GLY A 16 -26.36 2.41 -3.56
C GLY A 16 -25.08 3.11 -3.96
N ILE A 17 -24.70 4.13 -3.21
CA ILE A 17 -23.46 4.91 -3.40
C ILE A 17 -22.76 5.18 -2.07
N GLY A 18 -21.42 5.38 -2.11
CA GLY A 18 -20.65 5.79 -0.94
C GLY A 18 -20.80 7.29 -0.65
N THR A 19 -20.84 7.66 0.64
CA THR A 19 -21.01 9.07 1.06
C THR A 19 -19.75 9.90 0.89
N ALA A 20 -18.57 9.34 1.14
CA ALA A 20 -17.32 10.09 1.28
C ALA A 20 -16.27 9.69 0.23
N VAL A 21 -16.13 8.40 -0.01
CA VAL A 21 -15.06 7.87 -0.85
C VAL A 21 -15.52 7.80 -2.30
N ASP A 22 -14.66 8.24 -3.23
CA ASP A 22 -14.94 8.26 -4.68
C ASP A 22 -16.18 9.05 -5.12
N ARG A 23 -16.64 9.98 -4.28
CA ARG A 23 -17.86 10.73 -4.56
C ARG A 23 -17.81 11.47 -5.91
N GLU A 24 -16.69 12.09 -6.24
CA GLU A 24 -16.52 12.83 -7.51
C GLU A 24 -16.69 11.90 -8.71
N SER A 25 -16.02 10.72 -8.71
CA SER A 25 -16.19 9.72 -9.77
C SER A 25 -17.61 9.18 -9.83
N THR A 26 -18.23 8.97 -8.69
CA THR A 26 -19.61 8.49 -8.57
C THR A 26 -20.57 9.51 -9.16
N ASP A 27 -20.43 10.78 -8.82
CA ASP A 27 -21.28 11.87 -9.33
C ASP A 27 -21.09 12.06 -10.85
N GLU A 28 -19.88 11.96 -11.37
CA GLU A 28 -19.62 11.97 -12.83
C GLU A 28 -20.26 10.77 -13.55
N LEU A 29 -20.23 9.58 -12.93
CA LEU A 29 -20.90 8.41 -13.48
C LEU A 29 -22.42 8.59 -13.51
N ILE A 30 -23.00 9.05 -12.41
CA ILE A 30 -24.43 9.35 -12.29
C ILE A 30 -24.85 10.38 -13.36
N LYS A 31 -24.06 11.44 -13.55
CA LYS A 31 -24.31 12.46 -14.55
C LYS A 31 -24.27 11.91 -15.97
N LYS A 32 -23.32 11.01 -16.29
CA LYS A 32 -23.24 10.33 -17.59
C LYS A 32 -24.46 9.44 -17.82
N MET A 33 -24.89 8.70 -16.83
CA MET A 33 -26.10 7.86 -16.89
C MET A 33 -27.35 8.73 -17.08
N GLY A 34 -27.48 9.82 -16.34
CA GLY A 34 -28.63 10.74 -16.40
C GLY A 34 -28.78 11.49 -17.72
N ALA A 35 -27.69 11.68 -18.47
CA ALA A 35 -27.73 12.32 -19.79
C ALA A 35 -28.60 11.56 -20.82
N GLY A 36 -28.86 10.27 -20.61
CA GLY A 36 -29.76 9.43 -21.41
C GLY A 36 -31.23 9.42 -20.95
N GLY A 37 -31.59 10.24 -19.95
CA GLY A 37 -32.95 10.20 -19.35
C GLY A 37 -33.12 9.10 -18.30
N PHE A 38 -32.03 8.49 -17.85
CA PHE A 38 -32.03 7.49 -16.79
C PHE A 38 -32.32 8.13 -15.44
N MET A 39 -33.23 7.54 -14.67
CA MET A 39 -33.63 7.99 -13.33
C MET A 39 -33.46 6.82 -12.33
N ALA A 40 -32.88 7.09 -11.18
CA ALA A 40 -32.73 6.13 -10.09
C ALA A 40 -32.73 6.85 -8.73
N GLU A 41 -32.98 6.09 -7.66
CA GLU A 41 -32.74 6.54 -6.30
C GLU A 41 -31.31 6.17 -5.89
N TYR A 42 -30.62 7.09 -5.19
CA TYR A 42 -29.22 6.89 -4.79
C TYR A 42 -29.08 6.91 -3.26
N PRO A 43 -29.45 5.83 -2.55
CA PRO A 43 -29.22 5.73 -1.11
C PRO A 43 -27.72 5.73 -0.82
N GLU A 44 -27.34 6.48 0.20
CA GLU A 44 -25.96 6.69 0.61
C GLU A 44 -25.56 5.74 1.75
N TYR A 45 -24.34 5.20 1.66
CA TYR A 45 -23.76 4.29 2.66
C TYR A 45 -22.45 4.85 3.18
N SER A 46 -22.20 4.75 4.48
CA SER A 46 -21.05 5.35 5.14
C SER A 46 -19.73 4.66 4.80
N ASN A 47 -19.79 3.39 4.45
CA ASN A 47 -18.62 2.60 4.05
C ASN A 47 -18.99 1.54 3.01
N ILE A 48 -17.96 0.99 2.38
CA ILE A 48 -18.13 0.03 1.28
C ILE A 48 -18.71 -1.32 1.72
N MET A 49 -18.56 -1.67 2.99
CA MET A 49 -19.07 -2.94 3.54
C MET A 49 -20.58 -2.87 3.73
N GLU A 50 -21.09 -1.76 4.27
CA GLU A 50 -22.54 -1.51 4.36
C GLU A 50 -23.17 -1.49 2.97
N LEU A 51 -22.47 -0.92 1.98
CA LEU A 51 -22.92 -0.89 0.60
C LEU A 51 -22.96 -2.31 -0.01
N ALA A 52 -21.93 -3.13 0.23
CA ALA A 52 -21.87 -4.53 -0.22
C ALA A 52 -22.95 -5.39 0.46
N ASP A 53 -23.12 -5.25 1.77
CA ASP A 53 -24.15 -5.98 2.52
C ASP A 53 -25.56 -5.61 2.02
N ALA A 54 -25.85 -4.33 1.84
CA ALA A 54 -27.12 -3.86 1.30
C ALA A 54 -27.41 -4.45 -0.10
N LEU A 55 -26.39 -4.58 -0.94
CA LEU A 55 -26.50 -5.20 -2.25
C LEU A 55 -26.80 -6.69 -2.15
N LEU A 56 -26.06 -7.44 -1.33
CA LEU A 56 -26.26 -8.88 -1.11
C LEU A 56 -27.63 -9.20 -0.46
N GLN A 57 -28.05 -8.36 0.48
CA GLN A 57 -29.36 -8.48 1.14
C GLN A 57 -30.53 -8.04 0.23
N GLY A 58 -30.26 -7.49 -0.95
CA GLY A 58 -31.29 -7.01 -1.88
C GLY A 58 -32.03 -5.76 -1.39
N GLN A 59 -31.42 -4.97 -0.50
CA GLN A 59 -31.95 -3.69 -0.05
C GLN A 59 -31.80 -2.62 -1.14
N ILE A 60 -30.85 -2.81 -2.03
CA ILE A 60 -30.60 -2.03 -3.23
C ILE A 60 -30.51 -2.94 -4.45
N ASP A 61 -30.87 -2.41 -5.63
CA ASP A 61 -30.86 -3.17 -6.89
C ASP A 61 -29.47 -3.21 -7.54
N ALA A 62 -28.64 -2.20 -7.29
CA ALA A 62 -27.26 -2.10 -7.76
C ALA A 62 -26.41 -1.22 -6.84
N ALA A 63 -25.09 -1.23 -7.03
CA ALA A 63 -24.16 -0.35 -6.32
C ALA A 63 -23.14 0.26 -7.30
N ILE A 64 -22.74 1.50 -7.03
CA ILE A 64 -21.61 2.15 -7.71
C ILE A 64 -20.40 2.06 -6.79
N MET A 65 -19.35 1.40 -7.26
CA MET A 65 -18.08 1.26 -6.54
C MET A 65 -16.90 1.11 -7.51
N LYS A 66 -15.69 1.32 -7.04
CA LYS A 66 -14.49 1.00 -7.82
C LYS A 66 -14.39 -0.49 -8.10
N THR A 67 -13.92 -0.87 -9.28
CA THR A 67 -13.68 -2.28 -9.63
C THR A 67 -12.70 -2.94 -8.65
N SER A 68 -11.65 -2.21 -8.24
CA SER A 68 -10.68 -2.66 -7.24
C SER A 68 -11.29 -2.93 -5.85
N SER A 69 -12.43 -2.32 -5.53
CA SER A 69 -13.14 -2.57 -4.27
C SER A 69 -13.83 -3.92 -4.25
N ILE A 70 -14.17 -4.49 -5.41
CA ILE A 70 -14.82 -5.81 -5.49
C ILE A 70 -13.87 -6.90 -4.98
N GLU A 71 -12.60 -6.88 -5.41
CA GLU A 71 -11.59 -7.83 -4.93
C GLU A 71 -11.33 -7.65 -3.43
N MET A 72 -11.29 -6.41 -2.97
CA MET A 72 -11.12 -6.08 -1.56
C MET A 72 -12.26 -6.65 -0.70
N ILE A 73 -13.51 -6.51 -1.14
CA ILE A 73 -14.69 -7.05 -0.45
C ILE A 73 -14.64 -8.59 -0.44
N ASP A 74 -14.31 -9.22 -1.58
CA ASP A 74 -14.26 -10.67 -1.74
C ASP A 74 -13.26 -11.35 -0.79
N GLU A 75 -12.17 -10.66 -0.40
CA GLU A 75 -11.19 -11.17 0.55
C GLU A 75 -11.60 -11.04 2.01
N MET A 76 -12.71 -10.39 2.29
CA MET A 76 -13.24 -10.26 3.65
C MET A 76 -14.10 -11.48 3.99
N GLY A 77 -13.78 -12.13 5.10
CA GLY A 77 -14.32 -13.44 5.47
C GLY A 77 -15.83 -13.61 5.33
N ASP A 78 -16.65 -12.59 5.69
CA ASP A 78 -18.11 -12.62 5.59
C ASP A 78 -18.62 -12.34 4.15
N PHE A 79 -17.76 -11.90 3.27
CA PHE A 79 -18.05 -11.54 1.87
C PHE A 79 -17.28 -12.41 0.87
N THR A 80 -16.70 -13.52 1.33
CA THR A 80 -16.01 -14.48 0.45
C THR A 80 -16.95 -14.95 -0.65
N GLY A 81 -16.54 -14.78 -1.91
CA GLY A 81 -17.38 -15.08 -3.07
C GLY A 81 -18.12 -13.87 -3.63
N PHE A 82 -17.98 -12.67 -3.04
CA PHE A 82 -18.67 -11.45 -3.48
C PHE A 82 -18.44 -11.18 -4.97
N ALA A 83 -17.19 -11.29 -5.45
CA ALA A 83 -16.85 -11.08 -6.85
C ALA A 83 -17.58 -12.04 -7.80
N SER A 84 -17.90 -13.26 -7.34
CA SER A 84 -18.68 -14.25 -8.09
C SER A 84 -20.18 -14.00 -7.98
N ASP A 85 -20.63 -13.37 -6.91
CA ASP A 85 -22.02 -13.11 -6.61
C ASP A 85 -22.53 -11.80 -7.23
N VAL A 86 -21.64 -10.92 -7.69
CA VAL A 86 -22.00 -9.66 -8.35
C VAL A 86 -21.69 -9.70 -9.84
N LYS A 87 -22.43 -8.91 -10.62
CA LYS A 87 -22.22 -8.76 -12.06
C LYS A 87 -21.91 -7.31 -12.39
N LEU A 88 -20.81 -7.08 -13.11
CA LEU A 88 -20.52 -5.78 -13.68
C LEU A 88 -21.48 -5.49 -14.84
N ILE A 89 -22.31 -4.45 -14.68
CA ILE A 89 -23.31 -4.04 -15.68
C ILE A 89 -22.80 -2.90 -16.53
N TYR A 90 -22.03 -1.99 -15.91
CA TYR A 90 -21.48 -0.81 -16.56
C TYR A 90 -20.14 -0.43 -15.91
N SER A 91 -19.18 0.01 -16.70
CA SER A 91 -17.92 0.57 -16.21
C SER A 91 -17.56 1.83 -16.96
N GLY A 92 -16.90 2.75 -16.30
CA GLY A 92 -16.34 3.96 -16.87
C GLY A 92 -14.98 4.26 -16.23
N GLU A 93 -14.07 4.76 -17.04
CA GLU A 93 -12.79 5.29 -16.57
C GLU A 93 -12.91 6.81 -16.39
N PHE A 94 -12.47 7.29 -15.23
CA PHE A 94 -12.45 8.71 -14.88
C PHE A 94 -11.07 9.09 -14.39
N THR A 95 -10.49 10.10 -14.99
CA THR A 95 -9.30 10.75 -14.44
C THR A 95 -9.76 11.81 -13.44
N ILE A 96 -9.69 11.50 -12.17
CA ILE A 96 -9.91 12.49 -11.13
C ILE A 96 -8.57 13.19 -10.91
N LYS A 97 -8.57 14.52 -11.01
CA LYS A 97 -7.54 15.28 -10.32
C LYS A 97 -7.90 15.15 -8.85
N VAL A 98 -7.22 14.29 -8.13
CA VAL A 98 -7.21 14.36 -6.67
C VAL A 98 -6.82 15.81 -6.41
N ALA A 99 -7.78 16.62 -5.94
CA ALA A 99 -7.44 17.92 -5.41
C ALA A 99 -6.51 17.58 -4.26
N THR A 100 -5.21 17.72 -4.47
CA THR A 100 -4.32 18.01 -3.38
C THR A 100 -4.99 19.21 -2.76
N THR A 101 -5.65 19.02 -1.63
CA THR A 101 -5.98 20.11 -0.75
C THR A 101 -4.62 20.67 -0.36
N GLU A 102 -4.13 21.63 -1.17
CA GLU A 102 -3.17 22.62 -0.76
C GLU A 102 -3.87 23.57 0.25
N GLU A 103 -4.65 23.01 1.15
CA GLU A 103 -4.98 23.69 2.37
C GLU A 103 -3.80 23.45 3.30
N ASN A 104 -2.82 24.37 3.25
CA ASN A 104 -1.93 24.80 4.34
C ASN A 104 -1.77 23.82 5.54
N VAL A 105 -1.67 22.53 5.27
CA VAL A 105 -1.33 21.53 6.28
C VAL A 105 0.17 21.62 6.58
N THR A 106 0.94 22.26 5.71
CA THR A 106 2.39 22.36 5.77
C THR A 106 2.92 23.21 6.92
N ASP A 107 2.13 24.11 7.49
CA ASP A 107 2.62 25.04 8.54
C ASP A 107 2.77 24.38 9.93
N ASN A 108 2.28 23.14 10.12
CA ASN A 108 2.34 22.44 11.41
C ASN A 108 3.18 21.17 11.42
N TYR A 109 3.77 20.75 10.30
CA TYR A 109 4.59 19.54 10.25
C TYR A 109 6.05 19.85 10.55
N LEU A 110 6.66 18.93 11.31
CA LEU A 110 8.11 19.00 11.56
C LEU A 110 8.85 18.65 10.26
N SER A 111 9.53 19.63 9.68
CA SER A 111 10.42 19.48 8.55
C SER A 111 11.82 19.97 8.92
N SER A 112 12.84 19.40 8.28
CA SER A 112 14.24 19.83 8.43
C SER A 112 14.96 19.63 7.11
N ASP A 113 15.71 20.60 6.66
CA ASP A 113 16.51 20.54 5.42
C ASP A 113 17.52 19.36 5.40
N ASP A 114 17.91 18.88 6.59
CA ASP A 114 18.84 17.75 6.75
C ASP A 114 18.15 16.39 6.76
N VAL A 115 16.80 16.33 6.84
CA VAL A 115 16.03 15.11 6.95
C VAL A 115 15.08 14.95 5.76
N ILE A 116 15.08 13.76 5.19
CA ILE A 116 14.19 13.38 4.08
C ILE A 116 13.30 12.24 4.56
N ASN A 117 12.00 12.40 4.44
CA ASN A 117 11.03 11.37 4.75
C ASN A 117 10.52 10.71 3.46
N VAL A 118 10.72 9.41 3.34
CA VAL A 118 10.31 8.62 2.18
C VAL A 118 9.28 7.59 2.60
N TYR A 119 8.10 7.61 1.98
CA TYR A 119 7.11 6.57 2.16
C TYR A 119 7.38 5.41 1.20
N ILE A 120 7.50 4.20 1.74
CA ILE A 120 7.69 2.98 0.98
C ILE A 120 6.40 2.15 1.04
N SER A 121 5.78 2.00 -0.13
CA SER A 121 4.56 1.23 -0.35
C SER A 121 4.86 -0.05 -1.10
N GLY A 122 4.64 -1.19 -0.47
CA GLY A 122 4.66 -2.49 -1.14
C GLY A 122 3.25 -2.94 -1.49
N ILE A 123 2.97 -3.16 -2.77
CA ILE A 123 1.66 -3.64 -3.22
C ILE A 123 1.66 -5.15 -3.43
N ASP A 124 0.57 -5.81 -3.03
CA ASP A 124 0.38 -7.26 -3.21
C ASP A 124 -0.08 -7.55 -4.64
N SER A 125 0.84 -7.43 -5.60
CA SER A 125 0.59 -7.73 -7.00
C SER A 125 1.85 -8.28 -7.68
N ARG A 126 1.66 -9.25 -8.58
CA ARG A 126 2.65 -9.69 -9.56
C ARG A 126 2.42 -9.08 -10.95
N GLY A 127 1.34 -8.31 -11.09
CA GLY A 127 0.97 -7.61 -12.32
C GLY A 127 1.80 -6.36 -12.57
N GLY A 128 1.26 -5.43 -13.36
CA GLY A 128 1.93 -4.17 -13.69
C GLY A 128 2.14 -3.28 -12.46
N ILE A 129 3.29 -2.63 -12.34
CA ILE A 129 3.58 -1.72 -11.23
C ILE A 129 2.60 -0.54 -11.13
N ASN A 130 1.92 -0.22 -12.24
CA ASN A 130 0.89 0.83 -12.31
C ASN A 130 -0.46 0.39 -11.74
N GLU A 131 -0.64 -0.89 -11.45
CA GLU A 131 -1.88 -1.38 -10.87
C GLU A 131 -2.19 -0.68 -9.55
N VAL A 132 -3.47 -0.35 -9.39
CA VAL A 132 -4.00 0.15 -8.13
C VAL A 132 -4.36 -1.06 -7.29
N SER A 133 -3.71 -1.20 -6.15
CA SER A 133 -3.87 -2.35 -5.26
C SER A 133 -3.68 -1.91 -3.82
N ARG A 134 -4.00 -2.80 -2.89
CA ARG A 134 -3.75 -2.58 -1.46
C ARG A 134 -2.27 -2.33 -1.21
N SER A 135 -1.98 -1.44 -0.26
CA SER A 135 -0.63 -1.24 0.27
C SER A 135 -0.40 -2.16 1.48
N ASP A 136 0.27 -3.27 1.25
CA ASP A 136 0.54 -4.28 2.29
C ASP A 136 1.80 -4.00 3.09
N VAL A 137 2.66 -3.13 2.56
CA VAL A 137 3.84 -2.59 3.24
C VAL A 137 3.69 -1.09 3.35
N ASN A 138 3.72 -0.57 4.57
CA ASN A 138 3.63 0.85 4.87
C ASN A 138 4.79 1.25 5.78
N ILE A 139 5.93 1.60 5.20
CA ILE A 139 7.13 1.99 5.94
C ILE A 139 7.47 3.43 5.61
N ILE A 140 7.64 4.26 6.64
CA ILE A 140 8.26 5.57 6.52
C ILE A 140 9.73 5.43 6.83
N MET A 141 10.58 5.86 5.92
CA MET A 141 12.02 5.92 6.09
C MET A 141 12.46 7.37 6.23
N SER A 142 12.86 7.76 7.43
CA SER A 142 13.37 9.10 7.73
C SER A 142 14.90 9.06 7.69
N ILE A 143 15.48 9.77 6.74
CA ILE A 143 16.91 9.75 6.41
C ILE A 143 17.53 11.08 6.82
N ASN A 144 18.43 11.06 7.80
CA ASN A 144 19.25 12.22 8.13
C ASN A 144 20.61 12.11 7.46
N LYS A 145 20.81 12.89 6.39
CA LYS A 145 22.04 12.88 5.57
C LYS A 145 23.26 13.35 6.33
N LYS A 146 23.08 14.26 7.29
CA LYS A 146 24.19 14.87 8.04
C LYS A 146 24.76 13.95 9.10
N THR A 147 23.89 13.16 9.73
CA THR A 147 24.28 12.26 10.83
C THR A 147 24.39 10.80 10.40
N HIS A 148 24.08 10.47 9.14
CA HIS A 148 24.03 9.13 8.59
C HIS A 148 23.14 8.18 9.40
N ASN A 149 21.99 8.71 9.88
CA ASN A 149 21.00 7.93 10.57
C ASN A 149 19.78 7.71 9.69
N ILE A 150 19.24 6.50 9.70
CA ILE A 150 17.98 6.13 9.07
C ILE A 150 17.06 5.58 10.15
N LEU A 151 15.86 6.14 10.27
CA LEU A 151 14.80 5.60 11.09
C LEU A 151 13.74 5.00 10.15
N MET A 152 13.44 3.71 10.32
CA MET A 152 12.35 3.03 9.63
C MET A 152 11.18 2.81 10.59
N ILE A 153 10.00 3.29 10.21
CA ILE A 153 8.75 3.14 10.98
C ILE A 153 7.79 2.30 10.15
N ASN A 154 7.55 1.07 10.58
CA ASN A 154 6.55 0.20 9.96
C ASN A 154 5.19 0.39 10.62
N THR A 155 4.19 0.76 9.84
CA THR A 155 2.79 0.85 10.26
C THR A 155 2.04 -0.39 9.75
N PRO A 156 1.46 -1.21 10.65
CA PRO A 156 0.72 -2.39 10.24
C PRO A 156 -0.40 -2.06 9.23
N ARG A 157 -0.54 -2.90 8.21
CA ARG A 157 -1.51 -2.68 7.12
C ARG A 157 -2.96 -2.60 7.60
N ASP A 158 -3.28 -3.31 8.70
CA ASP A 158 -4.62 -3.37 9.29
C ASP A 158 -4.88 -2.22 10.28
N TYR A 159 -3.97 -1.24 10.40
CA TYR A 159 -4.17 -0.08 11.25
C TYR A 159 -5.44 0.67 10.87
N TYR A 160 -6.36 0.87 11.84
CA TYR A 160 -7.69 1.42 11.60
C TYR A 160 -7.69 2.93 11.83
N VAL A 161 -7.55 3.68 10.77
CA VAL A 161 -7.30 5.13 10.79
C VAL A 161 -8.25 5.88 9.86
N PRO A 162 -8.52 7.16 10.09
CA PRO A 162 -9.17 8.00 9.09
C PRO A 162 -8.29 8.06 7.84
N LEU A 163 -8.81 7.66 6.67
CA LEU A 163 -8.11 7.88 5.41
C LEU A 163 -8.19 9.35 5.03
N SER A 164 -7.15 9.87 4.36
CA SER A 164 -7.06 11.30 3.99
C SER A 164 -8.22 11.81 3.13
N ILE A 165 -8.90 10.91 2.43
CA ILE A 165 -10.04 11.21 1.55
C ILE A 165 -11.41 10.94 2.20
N SER A 166 -11.46 10.45 3.44
CA SER A 166 -12.66 9.86 4.02
C SER A 166 -13.44 10.79 4.96
N ASN A 167 -13.07 12.10 5.05
CA ASN A 167 -13.69 13.05 5.96
C ASN A 167 -13.84 12.55 7.42
N GLY A 168 -12.81 11.82 7.90
CA GLY A 168 -12.75 11.30 9.27
C GLY A 168 -13.31 9.88 9.45
N VAL A 169 -13.90 9.28 8.42
CA VAL A 169 -14.31 7.86 8.47
C VAL A 169 -13.07 6.98 8.50
N ARG A 170 -13.04 6.02 9.43
CA ARG A 170 -11.90 5.13 9.61
C ARG A 170 -12.02 3.90 8.72
N ASP A 171 -10.88 3.46 8.22
CA ASP A 171 -10.74 2.20 7.50
C ASP A 171 -9.33 1.62 7.75
N LYS A 172 -9.06 0.41 7.27
CA LYS A 172 -7.72 -0.17 7.31
C LYS A 172 -6.77 0.61 6.43
N LEU A 173 -5.57 0.88 6.93
CA LEU A 173 -4.54 1.61 6.19
C LEU A 173 -4.22 0.99 4.83
N THR A 174 -4.26 -0.35 4.72
CA THR A 174 -4.03 -1.06 3.45
C THR A 174 -4.99 -0.63 2.34
N HIS A 175 -6.22 -0.25 2.69
CA HIS A 175 -7.24 0.20 1.75
C HIS A 175 -6.92 1.58 1.15
N ALA A 176 -6.12 2.41 1.81
CA ALA A 176 -5.67 3.67 1.25
C ALA A 176 -4.98 3.47 -0.12
N GLY A 177 -4.25 2.34 -0.28
CA GLY A 177 -3.60 1.98 -1.55
C GLY A 177 -4.57 1.79 -2.72
N VAL A 178 -5.80 1.36 -2.46
CA VAL A 178 -6.87 1.22 -3.47
C VAL A 178 -7.32 2.58 -4.02
N TYR A 179 -7.10 3.65 -3.28
CA TYR A 179 -7.37 5.03 -3.68
C TYR A 179 -6.14 5.75 -4.24
N GLY A 180 -5.02 5.03 -4.35
CA GLY A 180 -3.77 5.51 -4.91
C GLY A 180 -2.71 5.82 -3.86
N ILE A 181 -1.47 5.99 -4.33
CA ILE A 181 -0.30 6.19 -3.47
C ILE A 181 -0.41 7.49 -2.66
N GLU A 182 -1.00 8.53 -3.24
CA GLU A 182 -1.21 9.82 -2.58
C GLU A 182 -2.17 9.69 -1.37
N CYS A 183 -3.23 8.90 -1.50
CA CYS A 183 -4.12 8.64 -0.37
C CYS A 183 -3.37 7.97 0.79
N SER A 184 -2.52 6.99 0.49
CA SER A 184 -1.70 6.30 1.51
C SER A 184 -0.70 7.25 2.17
N ARG A 185 0.02 8.07 1.36
CA ARG A 185 0.99 9.06 1.82
C ARG A 185 0.32 10.08 2.76
N ASN A 186 -0.73 10.74 2.28
CA ASN A 186 -1.43 11.76 3.04
C ASN A 186 -2.08 11.21 4.32
N THR A 187 -2.54 9.95 4.30
CA THR A 187 -3.06 9.28 5.50
C THR A 187 -1.96 9.10 6.55
N LEU A 188 -0.75 8.72 6.14
CA LEU A 188 0.38 8.58 7.05
C LEU A 188 0.89 9.94 7.55
N GLU A 189 0.90 10.97 6.70
CA GLU A 189 1.21 12.35 7.11
C GLU A 189 0.25 12.83 8.21
N MET A 190 -1.05 12.62 8.00
CA MET A 190 -2.07 12.96 9.02
C MET A 190 -1.89 12.16 10.31
N LEU A 191 -1.54 10.87 10.20
CA LEU A 191 -1.38 9.98 11.34
C LEU A 191 -0.20 10.39 12.24
N TYR A 192 0.91 10.79 11.63
CA TYR A 192 2.17 11.09 12.34
C TYR A 192 2.44 12.57 12.53
N GLY A 193 1.71 13.45 11.86
CA GLY A 193 1.96 14.90 11.90
C GLY A 193 3.32 15.28 11.29
N ILE A 194 3.75 14.59 10.24
CA ILE A 194 5.01 14.82 9.53
C ILE A 194 4.75 15.04 8.04
N GLN A 195 5.63 15.77 7.38
CA GLN A 195 5.66 15.82 5.92
C GLN A 195 6.42 14.62 5.38
N ILE A 196 5.89 13.99 4.32
CA ILE A 196 6.56 12.93 3.55
C ILE A 196 7.00 13.53 2.21
N ASP A 197 8.31 13.66 2.02
CA ASP A 197 8.89 14.37 0.88
C ASP A 197 8.75 13.58 -0.42
N TYR A 198 8.92 12.25 -0.32
CA TYR A 198 8.88 11.36 -1.49
C TYR A 198 8.20 10.04 -1.17
N TYR A 199 7.79 9.34 -2.22
CA TYR A 199 7.35 7.95 -2.10
C TYR A 199 8.09 7.01 -3.05
N VAL A 200 8.11 5.73 -2.68
CA VAL A 200 8.54 4.60 -3.51
C VAL A 200 7.47 3.52 -3.45
N LYS A 201 6.88 3.21 -4.59
CA LYS A 201 5.93 2.10 -4.74
C LYS A 201 6.62 0.95 -5.46
N VAL A 202 6.49 -0.27 -4.91
CA VAL A 202 7.08 -1.48 -5.47
C VAL A 202 6.08 -2.63 -5.41
N ASN A 203 6.05 -3.49 -6.43
CA ASN A 203 5.31 -4.75 -6.44
C ASN A 203 6.24 -5.94 -6.22
N PHE A 204 5.69 -7.16 -6.10
CA PHE A 204 6.47 -8.37 -5.84
C PHE A 204 7.56 -8.62 -6.87
N SER A 205 7.19 -8.56 -8.16
CA SER A 205 8.16 -8.80 -9.24
C SER A 205 9.28 -7.75 -9.28
N GLY A 206 8.95 -6.50 -8.99
CA GLY A 206 9.94 -5.42 -8.87
C GLY A 206 10.87 -5.62 -7.69
N PHE A 207 10.31 -5.99 -6.54
CA PHE A 207 11.10 -6.28 -5.35
C PHE A 207 12.11 -7.42 -5.58
N GLU A 208 11.67 -8.55 -6.15
CA GLU A 208 12.54 -9.69 -6.47
C GLU A 208 13.73 -9.26 -7.35
N LYS A 209 13.45 -8.51 -8.43
CA LYS A 209 14.49 -8.03 -9.35
C LYS A 209 15.46 -7.03 -8.72
N ILE A 210 14.98 -6.16 -7.84
CA ILE A 210 15.84 -5.23 -7.11
C ILE A 210 16.83 -6.00 -6.23
N ILE A 211 16.36 -6.97 -5.45
CA ILE A 211 17.20 -7.79 -4.61
C ILE A 211 18.21 -8.59 -5.44
N ASP A 212 17.78 -9.18 -6.56
CA ASP A 212 18.68 -9.93 -7.46
C ASP A 212 19.74 -9.02 -8.10
N SER A 213 19.39 -7.76 -8.44
CA SER A 213 20.35 -6.80 -8.99
C SER A 213 21.45 -6.40 -8.00
N LEU A 214 21.15 -6.48 -6.70
CA LEU A 214 22.12 -6.32 -5.61
C LEU A 214 23.00 -7.56 -5.40
N GLY A 215 22.73 -8.66 -6.10
CA GLY A 215 23.38 -9.96 -5.88
C GLY A 215 22.89 -10.67 -4.62
N GLY A 216 21.65 -10.43 -4.24
CA GLY A 216 21.04 -10.92 -3.01
C GLY A 216 21.39 -10.07 -1.79
N VAL A 217 20.76 -10.40 -0.66
CA VAL A 217 20.94 -9.70 0.62
C VAL A 217 21.23 -10.68 1.75
N ASP A 218 21.99 -10.21 2.75
CA ASP A 218 22.37 -10.99 3.93
C ASP A 218 21.59 -10.51 5.15
N VAL A 219 20.77 -11.39 5.73
CA VAL A 219 19.99 -11.11 6.95
C VAL A 219 20.47 -11.98 8.08
N THR A 220 20.78 -11.35 9.22
CA THR A 220 21.17 -12.06 10.43
C THR A 220 19.95 -12.30 11.32
N LEU A 221 19.71 -13.56 11.66
CA LEU A 221 18.62 -13.99 12.53
C LEU A 221 19.17 -14.58 13.83
N ASP A 222 18.42 -14.45 14.92
CA ASP A 222 18.70 -15.05 16.21
C ASP A 222 17.89 -16.34 16.48
N TYR A 223 17.19 -16.82 15.44
CA TYR A 223 16.33 -18.01 15.47
C TYR A 223 16.48 -18.84 14.19
N SER A 224 15.91 -20.05 14.20
CA SER A 224 15.71 -20.90 13.03
C SER A 224 14.24 -21.19 12.83
N ALA A 225 13.77 -21.20 11.60
CA ALA A 225 12.38 -21.49 11.25
C ALA A 225 12.26 -22.07 9.84
N THR A 226 11.17 -22.78 9.55
CA THR A 226 10.80 -23.17 8.19
C THR A 226 9.63 -22.31 7.73
N LEU A 227 9.82 -21.58 6.63
CA LEU A 227 8.89 -20.61 6.07
C LEU A 227 7.91 -21.32 5.15
N SER A 228 6.64 -21.32 5.51
CA SER A 228 5.58 -22.04 4.77
C SER A 228 5.25 -21.38 3.42
N GLN A 229 5.37 -20.07 3.33
CA GLN A 229 5.09 -19.27 2.13
C GLN A 229 6.17 -19.40 1.04
N ALA A 230 7.32 -19.99 1.37
CA ALA A 230 8.51 -20.07 0.53
C ALA A 230 8.84 -21.50 0.07
N GLY A 231 7.84 -22.34 -0.16
CA GLY A 231 8.12 -23.73 -0.54
C GLY A 231 8.95 -24.49 0.50
N ASN A 232 8.73 -24.18 1.79
CA ASN A 232 9.47 -24.72 2.93
C ASN A 232 10.95 -24.26 3.00
N LEU A 233 11.24 -23.01 2.64
CA LEU A 233 12.57 -22.43 2.88
C LEU A 233 12.90 -22.47 4.37
N THR A 234 14.03 -23.09 4.73
CA THR A 234 14.54 -23.10 6.09
C THR A 234 15.51 -21.95 6.29
N VAL A 235 15.26 -21.11 7.29
CA VAL A 235 16.17 -20.07 7.76
C VAL A 235 16.85 -20.53 9.04
N HIS A 236 18.07 -20.09 9.26
CA HIS A 236 18.93 -20.54 10.37
C HIS A 236 19.33 -19.36 11.26
N ASN A 237 19.59 -19.65 12.51
CA ASN A 237 20.28 -18.70 13.39
C ASN A 237 21.63 -18.33 12.79
N GLY A 238 21.94 -17.03 12.73
CA GLY A 238 23.10 -16.48 12.05
C GLY A 238 22.75 -15.81 10.73
N VAL A 239 23.73 -15.71 9.83
CA VAL A 239 23.58 -15.04 8.54
C VAL A 239 22.87 -15.96 7.54
N ASN A 240 21.81 -15.44 6.92
CA ASN A 240 21.07 -16.08 5.82
C ASN A 240 21.22 -15.21 4.58
N HIS A 241 21.69 -15.79 3.48
CA HIS A 241 21.74 -15.13 2.18
C HIS A 241 20.47 -15.42 1.40
N PHE A 242 19.78 -14.37 0.95
CA PHE A 242 18.54 -14.47 0.19
C PHE A 242 18.68 -13.86 -1.20
N ASN A 243 18.28 -14.59 -2.24
CA ASN A 243 17.97 -14.04 -3.54
C ASN A 243 16.59 -13.33 -3.51
N GLY A 244 16.14 -12.75 -4.64
CA GLY A 244 14.89 -12.01 -4.71
C GLY A 244 13.66 -12.81 -4.27
N GLU A 245 13.52 -14.04 -4.78
CA GLU A 245 12.41 -14.95 -4.44
C GLU A 245 12.39 -15.30 -2.93
N GLN A 246 13.56 -15.65 -2.40
CA GLN A 246 13.71 -16.01 -0.99
C GLN A 246 13.46 -14.82 -0.06
N ALA A 247 13.94 -13.63 -0.45
CA ALA A 247 13.71 -12.38 0.28
C ALA A 247 12.23 -12.02 0.29
N LEU A 248 11.53 -12.15 -0.84
CA LEU A 248 10.09 -11.94 -0.92
C LEU A 248 9.33 -12.91 -0.03
N ALA A 249 9.68 -14.20 -0.10
CA ALA A 249 9.07 -15.23 0.71
C ALA A 249 9.26 -14.96 2.22
N PHE A 250 10.47 -14.57 2.64
CA PHE A 250 10.76 -14.18 4.02
C PHE A 250 9.97 -12.93 4.44
N ALA A 251 9.88 -11.91 3.58
CA ALA A 251 9.15 -10.68 3.84
C ALA A 251 7.62 -10.88 3.91
N ARG A 252 7.08 -11.96 3.34
CA ARG A 252 5.64 -12.28 3.35
C ARG A 252 5.24 -13.29 4.42
N GLU A 253 6.18 -13.96 5.06
CA GLU A 253 5.91 -15.03 6.00
C GLU A 253 5.17 -14.52 7.27
N ARG A 254 4.09 -15.19 7.63
CA ARG A 254 3.28 -14.93 8.81
C ARG A 254 3.04 -16.18 9.66
N TYR A 255 2.87 -17.32 8.99
CA TYR A 255 2.36 -18.54 9.63
C TYR A 255 3.42 -19.30 10.42
N ALA A 256 4.69 -19.10 10.10
CA ALA A 256 5.81 -19.70 10.85
C ALA A 256 6.03 -19.04 12.23
N TYR A 257 5.31 -17.96 12.54
CA TYR A 257 5.54 -17.15 13.73
C TYR A 257 4.28 -16.96 14.55
N SER A 258 4.43 -16.99 15.88
CA SER A 258 3.34 -16.72 16.84
C SER A 258 2.79 -15.28 16.74
N ASP A 259 3.65 -14.32 16.36
CA ASP A 259 3.31 -12.89 16.22
C ASP A 259 2.67 -12.55 14.86
N GLY A 260 2.59 -13.51 13.93
CA GLY A 260 1.90 -13.39 12.66
C GLY A 260 2.30 -12.14 11.87
N ASP A 261 1.35 -11.23 11.69
CA ASP A 261 1.52 -10.01 10.90
C ASP A 261 2.60 -9.05 11.44
N ARG A 262 2.77 -8.99 12.76
CA ARG A 262 3.81 -8.17 13.37
C ARG A 262 5.22 -8.66 13.01
N GLN A 263 5.42 -9.98 12.97
CA GLN A 263 6.68 -10.55 12.52
C GLN A 263 6.92 -10.28 11.03
N ARG A 264 5.88 -10.33 10.20
CA ARG A 264 5.99 -9.94 8.79
C ARG A 264 6.52 -8.52 8.62
N GLY A 265 5.99 -7.55 9.37
CA GLY A 265 6.50 -6.18 9.36
C GLY A 265 7.98 -6.07 9.77
N ARG A 266 8.42 -6.84 10.79
CA ARG A 266 9.84 -6.92 11.17
C ARG A 266 10.69 -7.53 10.06
N ASN A 267 10.23 -8.61 9.43
CA ASN A 267 10.93 -9.25 8.33
C ASN A 267 11.11 -8.28 7.13
N GLN A 268 10.09 -7.51 6.81
CA GLN A 268 10.14 -6.48 5.76
C GLN A 268 11.22 -5.43 6.07
N MET A 269 11.29 -4.95 7.30
CA MET A 269 12.32 -4.00 7.71
C MET A 269 13.72 -4.61 7.72
N MET A 270 13.88 -5.88 8.14
CA MET A 270 15.17 -6.59 8.06
C MET A 270 15.70 -6.71 6.64
N ILE A 271 14.84 -7.08 5.68
CA ILE A 271 15.24 -7.13 4.26
C ILE A 271 15.59 -5.73 3.74
N MET A 272 14.83 -4.72 4.10
CA MET A 272 15.10 -3.34 3.67
C MET A 272 16.44 -2.84 4.24
N GLU A 273 16.72 -3.08 5.51
CA GLU A 273 18.02 -2.76 6.12
C GLU A 273 19.16 -3.48 5.40
N ALA A 274 19.00 -4.77 5.12
CA ALA A 274 20.00 -5.56 4.39
C ALA A 274 20.22 -5.04 2.97
N ALA A 275 19.13 -4.63 2.27
CA ALA A 275 19.21 -4.03 0.95
C ALA A 275 19.93 -2.67 0.96
N ILE A 276 19.63 -1.81 1.92
CA ILE A 276 20.30 -0.51 2.10
C ILE A 276 21.80 -0.73 2.38
N LYS A 277 22.14 -1.61 3.33
CA LYS A 277 23.55 -1.93 3.64
C LYS A 277 24.30 -2.48 2.42
N LYS A 278 23.65 -3.33 1.64
CA LYS A 278 24.22 -3.90 0.42
C LYS A 278 24.41 -2.82 -0.65
N ALA A 279 23.40 -1.99 -0.89
CA ALA A 279 23.48 -0.88 -1.86
C ALA A 279 24.58 0.15 -1.51
N CYS A 280 24.80 0.41 -0.22
CA CYS A 280 25.84 1.30 0.27
C CYS A 280 27.24 0.64 0.36
N SER A 281 27.38 -0.62 -0.02
CA SER A 281 28.66 -1.36 0.08
C SER A 281 29.60 -1.06 -1.10
N PRO A 282 30.94 -1.13 -0.90
CA PRO A 282 31.91 -0.99 -1.98
C PRO A 282 31.71 -1.95 -3.16
N ALA A 283 31.13 -3.13 -2.90
CA ALA A 283 30.87 -4.15 -3.92
C ALA A 283 29.84 -3.69 -4.97
N ILE A 284 28.88 -2.85 -4.61
CA ILE A 284 27.86 -2.31 -5.51
C ILE A 284 28.37 -1.11 -6.31
N ILE A 285 29.34 -0.39 -5.79
CA ILE A 285 29.91 0.82 -6.41
C ILE A 285 30.39 0.54 -7.84
N SER A 286 31.04 -0.59 -8.08
CA SER A 286 31.51 -0.96 -9.42
C SER A 286 30.36 -1.30 -10.39
N ASN A 287 29.16 -1.54 -9.89
CA ASN A 287 27.96 -1.93 -10.68
C ASN A 287 26.77 -0.96 -10.49
N TYR A 288 27.01 0.19 -9.88
CA TYR A 288 26.00 1.18 -9.48
C TYR A 288 25.02 1.53 -10.61
N THR A 289 25.52 1.82 -11.80
CA THR A 289 24.66 2.22 -12.93
C THR A 289 23.67 1.10 -13.33
N SER A 290 24.09 -0.14 -13.26
CA SER A 290 23.23 -1.29 -13.57
C SER A 290 22.14 -1.47 -12.50
N VAL A 291 22.52 -1.38 -11.23
CA VAL A 291 21.57 -1.46 -10.10
C VAL A 291 20.55 -0.31 -10.17
N LEU A 292 21.00 0.91 -10.39
CA LEU A 292 20.11 2.08 -10.50
C LEU A 292 19.15 1.95 -11.68
N SER A 293 19.65 1.48 -12.84
CA SER A 293 18.81 1.20 -14.01
C SER A 293 17.75 0.15 -13.73
N GLU A 294 18.07 -0.89 -12.96
CA GLU A 294 17.10 -1.93 -12.63
C GLU A 294 16.08 -1.45 -11.60
N VAL A 295 16.52 -0.72 -10.58
CA VAL A 295 15.62 -0.08 -9.60
C VAL A 295 14.62 0.82 -10.30
N SER A 296 15.08 1.73 -11.18
CA SER A 296 14.21 2.70 -11.86
C SER A 296 13.13 2.07 -12.75
N LYS A 297 13.34 0.85 -13.24
CA LYS A 297 12.34 0.10 -14.03
C LYS A 297 11.28 -0.61 -13.18
N ASN A 298 11.59 -0.85 -11.93
CA ASN A 298 10.82 -1.73 -11.05
C ASN A 298 10.17 -1.01 -9.86
N VAL A 299 10.26 0.33 -9.82
CA VAL A 299 9.57 1.19 -8.83
C VAL A 299 8.83 2.32 -9.52
N ILE A 300 7.82 2.84 -8.84
CA ILE A 300 7.24 4.16 -9.13
C ILE A 300 7.63 5.08 -8.00
N THR A 301 8.17 6.24 -8.33
CA THR A 301 8.58 7.25 -7.35
C THR A 301 8.41 8.65 -7.94
N ASP A 302 8.19 9.63 -7.08
CA ASP A 302 8.21 11.06 -7.40
C ASP A 302 9.61 11.68 -7.21
N MET A 303 10.62 10.90 -6.76
CA MET A 303 12.01 11.34 -6.75
C MET A 303 12.52 11.56 -8.17
N SER A 304 13.13 12.73 -8.42
CA SER A 304 13.83 12.96 -9.69
C SER A 304 15.07 12.07 -9.82
N TYR A 305 15.43 11.72 -11.04
CA TYR A 305 16.66 10.98 -11.31
C TYR A 305 17.90 11.70 -10.77
N ASP A 306 17.95 13.02 -10.93
CA ASP A 306 19.07 13.83 -10.46
C ASP A 306 19.21 13.79 -8.93
N PHE A 307 18.09 13.81 -8.22
CA PHE A 307 18.07 13.67 -6.76
C PHE A 307 18.59 12.30 -6.30
N ILE A 308 18.16 11.21 -6.95
CA ILE A 308 18.64 9.85 -6.65
C ILE A 308 20.14 9.73 -6.96
N ALA A 309 20.59 10.31 -8.09
CA ALA A 309 22.00 10.32 -8.48
C ALA A 309 22.86 11.10 -7.49
N ASP A 310 22.37 12.23 -6.97
CA ASP A 310 23.06 13.04 -5.97
C ASP A 310 23.21 12.29 -4.62
N LEU A 311 22.15 11.63 -4.17
CA LEU A 311 22.22 10.78 -2.97
C LEU A 311 23.27 9.67 -3.13
N ALA A 312 23.27 9.02 -4.29
CA ALA A 312 24.23 7.98 -4.57
C ALA A 312 25.67 8.52 -4.67
N GLN A 313 25.88 9.68 -5.32
CA GLN A 313 27.19 10.32 -5.41
C GLN A 313 27.70 10.74 -4.03
N THR A 314 26.82 11.23 -3.16
CA THR A 314 27.17 11.57 -1.77
C THR A 314 27.67 10.32 -1.04
N GLN A 315 26.95 9.20 -1.14
CA GLN A 315 27.38 7.93 -0.55
C GLN A 315 28.72 7.44 -1.10
N LEU A 316 28.94 7.61 -2.41
CA LEU A 316 30.20 7.23 -3.07
C LEU A 316 31.40 8.06 -2.59
N ASN A 317 31.17 9.32 -2.27
CA ASN A 317 32.24 10.26 -1.88
C ASN A 317 32.72 10.03 -0.44
N ASP A 318 31.82 9.74 0.48
CA ASP A 318 32.17 9.63 1.89
C ASP A 318 32.21 8.18 2.42
N MET A 319 31.59 7.24 1.69
CA MET A 319 31.53 5.82 2.07
C MET A 319 31.05 5.60 3.51
N ALA A 320 30.24 6.52 4.03
CA ALA A 320 29.79 6.50 5.40
C ALA A 320 28.91 5.27 5.68
N ALA A 321 29.09 4.71 6.87
CA ALA A 321 28.19 3.66 7.36
C ALA A 321 26.91 4.31 7.93
N TRP A 322 25.76 3.79 7.52
CA TRP A 322 24.46 4.23 8.01
C TRP A 322 24.08 3.48 9.30
N ASN A 323 23.65 4.24 10.29
CA ASN A 323 23.05 3.69 11.50
C ASN A 323 21.53 3.57 11.29
N ILE A 324 21.01 2.35 11.23
CA ILE A 324 19.61 2.06 10.90
C ILE A 324 18.88 1.63 12.16
N THR A 325 17.82 2.36 12.50
CA THR A 325 16.92 2.04 13.61
C THR A 325 15.56 1.64 13.06
N GLN A 326 14.97 0.58 13.62
CA GLN A 326 13.68 0.05 13.20
C GLN A 326 12.65 0.17 14.32
N ILE A 327 11.47 0.69 14.00
CA ILE A 327 10.31 0.75 14.89
C ILE A 327 9.11 0.13 14.18
N SER A 328 8.45 -0.84 14.81
CA SER A 328 7.14 -1.31 14.37
C SER A 328 6.10 -0.75 15.32
N VAL A 329 5.17 0.04 14.80
CA VAL A 329 4.06 0.54 15.62
C VAL A 329 3.17 -0.62 16.02
N THR A 330 2.65 -0.53 17.22
CA THR A 330 1.77 -1.56 17.81
C THR A 330 0.43 -0.94 18.16
N GLY A 331 -0.63 -1.73 18.10
CA GLY A 331 -1.98 -1.35 18.52
C GLY A 331 -2.64 -2.45 19.34
N VAL A 332 -3.81 -2.15 19.85
CA VAL A 332 -4.66 -3.13 20.54
C VAL A 332 -5.63 -3.70 19.53
N GLY A 333 -5.59 -5.03 19.35
CA GLY A 333 -6.52 -5.72 18.46
C GLY A 333 -7.96 -5.51 18.93
N SER A 334 -8.85 -5.11 18.03
CA SER A 334 -10.27 -4.94 18.27
C SER A 334 -11.05 -5.64 17.15
N TYR A 335 -12.19 -6.21 17.54
CA TYR A 335 -13.18 -6.74 16.59
C TYR A 335 -14.40 -5.84 16.64
N SER A 336 -14.77 -5.23 15.52
CA SER A 336 -16.04 -4.56 15.41
C SER A 336 -17.15 -5.57 15.11
N SER A 337 -18.42 -5.18 15.30
CA SER A 337 -19.60 -5.98 14.91
C SER A 337 -19.67 -6.25 13.40
N THR A 338 -18.77 -5.68 12.62
CA THR A 338 -18.61 -5.85 11.16
C THR A 338 -17.40 -6.71 10.79
N THR A 339 -16.97 -7.63 11.66
CA THR A 339 -15.95 -8.67 11.37
C THR A 339 -14.53 -8.21 11.02
N TYR A 340 -14.20 -6.96 11.28
CA TYR A 340 -12.82 -6.48 11.11
C TYR A 340 -11.97 -6.82 12.34
N SER A 341 -10.85 -7.54 12.12
CA SER A 341 -9.74 -7.52 13.07
C SER A 341 -9.00 -6.19 12.89
N MET A 342 -9.07 -5.34 13.89
CA MET A 342 -8.36 -4.07 13.92
C MET A 342 -7.19 -4.17 14.91
N PRO A 343 -6.00 -3.67 14.59
CA PRO A 343 -4.90 -3.62 15.53
C PRO A 343 -5.14 -2.62 16.66
#